data_94794167b13210a722df6922a990212c
#
_entry.id   94794167b13210a722df6922a990212c
#
_cell.length_a   1.000
_cell.length_b   1.000
_cell.length_c   1.000
_cell.angle_alpha   90.00
_cell.angle_beta   90.00
_cell.angle_gamma   90.00
#
_symmetry.space_group_name_H-M   'P 1'
#
loop_
_entity.id
_entity.type
_entity.pdbx_description
1 polymer ?
#
loop_
_entity_poly.entity_id
_entity_poly.type
_entity_poly.pdbx_seq_one_letter_code
_entity_poly.pdbx_strand_id
1 'polypeptide(L)'
;VKKKTHFWKKKNIIPSLVSIHSFTPVYLGKARKWHIGILQRSDQRLSSLFIKEIKKYKKITLGINEPYKLDLSGDFTIPYFSETYGLPNVLIEIRQDLLIKNHSINFWSNLITKILKKNFKNESLKYCLKPSNRISKYYQEKNNLWLVKKIFLPYQKKVM
;
A
#
# COMPACT_ATOMS: atom_id res chain seq x y z
N VAL A 1 8.57 6.96 -8.64
CA VAL A 1 7.54 7.63 -7.86
C VAL A 1 7.89 9.10 -7.62
N LYS A 2 9.08 9.49 -7.04
CA LYS A 2 9.47 10.89 -6.76
C LYS A 2 9.28 11.82 -7.96
N LYS A 3 9.83 11.49 -9.15
CA LYS A 3 9.70 12.31 -10.36
C LYS A 3 8.23 12.53 -10.76
N LYS A 4 7.39 11.47 -10.68
CA LYS A 4 5.97 11.57 -10.99
C LYS A 4 5.20 12.42 -9.97
N THR A 5 5.48 12.27 -8.67
CA THR A 5 4.86 13.10 -7.63
C THR A 5 5.14 14.59 -7.82
N HIS A 6 6.40 14.93 -8.14
CA HIS A 6 6.78 16.31 -8.43
C HIS A 6 6.08 16.86 -9.68
N PHE A 7 5.98 16.06 -10.73
CA PHE A 7 5.27 16.42 -11.97
C PHE A 7 3.79 16.73 -11.70
N TRP A 8 3.09 15.89 -10.93
CA TRP A 8 1.67 16.11 -10.62
C TRP A 8 1.45 17.33 -9.72
N LYS A 9 2.33 17.57 -8.73
CA LYS A 9 2.28 18.77 -7.90
C LYS A 9 2.40 20.04 -8.72
N LYS A 10 3.28 20.08 -9.71
CA LYS A 10 3.39 21.23 -10.63
C LYS A 10 2.11 21.50 -11.42
N LYS A 11 1.27 20.49 -11.63
CA LYS A 11 -0.02 20.58 -12.32
C LYS A 11 -1.21 20.79 -11.36
N ASN A 12 -0.97 21.05 -10.08
CA ASN A 12 -2.01 21.11 -9.04
C ASN A 12 -2.89 19.85 -8.97
N ILE A 13 -2.34 18.68 -9.33
CA ILE A 13 -3.00 17.39 -9.24
C ILE A 13 -2.45 16.63 -8.04
N ILE A 14 -3.32 16.19 -7.14
CA ILE A 14 -2.97 15.39 -5.98
C ILE A 14 -3.12 13.91 -6.35
N PRO A 15 -2.01 13.18 -6.58
CA PRO A 15 -2.10 11.74 -6.86
C PRO A 15 -2.39 10.97 -5.59
N SER A 16 -3.20 9.92 -5.70
CA SER A 16 -3.33 8.90 -4.64
C SER A 16 -2.36 7.75 -4.90
N LEU A 17 -1.79 7.18 -3.85
CA LEU A 17 -0.90 6.03 -3.93
C LEU A 17 -1.64 4.76 -3.52
N VAL A 18 -1.75 3.82 -4.45
CA VAL A 18 -2.28 2.47 -4.21
C VAL A 18 -1.13 1.48 -4.38
N SER A 19 -0.77 0.78 -3.31
CA SER A 19 0.18 -0.33 -3.33
C SER A 19 -0.58 -1.65 -3.26
N ILE A 20 -0.28 -2.59 -4.15
CA ILE A 20 -0.96 -3.89 -4.20
C ILE A 20 0.07 -4.99 -4.04
N HIS A 21 -0.13 -5.81 -3.03
CA HIS A 21 0.72 -6.93 -2.67
C HIS A 21 -0.11 -8.20 -2.50
N SER A 22 0.55 -9.31 -2.18
CA SER A 22 -0.10 -10.55 -1.82
C SER A 22 0.60 -11.22 -0.64
N PHE A 23 -0.15 -12.00 0.14
CA PHE A 23 0.36 -12.75 1.29
C PHE A 23 0.00 -14.23 1.21
N THR A 24 0.80 -15.08 1.87
CA THR A 24 0.60 -16.54 1.91
C THR A 24 -0.62 -16.91 2.76
N PRO A 25 -1.41 -17.93 2.36
CA PRO A 25 -2.56 -18.39 3.15
C PRO A 25 -2.18 -19.01 4.50
N VAL A 26 -0.94 -19.50 4.61
CA VAL A 26 -0.38 -20.06 5.84
C VAL A 26 0.97 -19.39 6.11
N TYR A 27 1.24 -19.10 7.38
CA TYR A 27 2.53 -18.57 7.83
C TYR A 27 2.92 -19.15 9.18
N LEU A 28 4.10 -19.74 9.28
CA LEU A 28 4.60 -20.43 10.47
C LEU A 28 3.57 -21.44 11.02
N GLY A 29 2.96 -22.25 10.15
CA GLY A 29 1.96 -23.26 10.52
C GLY A 29 0.57 -22.70 10.87
N LYS A 30 0.37 -21.38 10.88
CA LYS A 30 -0.91 -20.76 11.22
C LYS A 30 -1.66 -20.30 9.96
N ALA A 31 -2.91 -20.75 9.81
CA ALA A 31 -3.77 -20.31 8.71
C ALA A 31 -4.17 -18.84 8.86
N ARG A 32 -4.14 -18.12 7.76
CA ARG A 32 -4.56 -16.71 7.67
C ARG A 32 -5.95 -16.62 7.07
N LYS A 33 -6.94 -16.25 7.88
CA LYS A 33 -8.36 -16.27 7.51
C LYS A 33 -8.78 -15.18 6.53
N TRP A 34 -8.04 -14.08 6.46
CA TRP A 34 -8.40 -12.93 5.64
C TRP A 34 -8.24 -13.24 4.15
N HIS A 35 -9.20 -12.80 3.33
CA HIS A 35 -9.11 -12.86 1.88
C HIS A 35 -8.35 -11.64 1.33
N ILE A 36 -8.56 -10.48 1.97
CA ILE A 36 -7.92 -9.21 1.63
C ILE A 36 -7.61 -8.45 2.91
N GLY A 37 -6.41 -7.87 2.97
CA GLY A 37 -5.99 -6.92 3.98
C GLY A 37 -5.99 -5.50 3.42
N ILE A 38 -6.49 -4.55 4.19
CA ILE A 38 -6.34 -3.12 3.94
C ILE A 38 -5.44 -2.57 5.04
N LEU A 39 -4.23 -2.19 4.64
CA LEU A 39 -3.22 -1.68 5.57
C LEU A 39 -3.18 -0.17 5.49
N GLN A 40 -3.19 0.46 6.66
CA GLN A 40 -3.23 1.90 6.83
C GLN A 40 -2.42 2.33 8.06
N ARG A 41 -1.93 3.57 8.04
CA ARG A 41 -1.26 4.21 9.17
C ARG A 41 -1.96 5.52 9.52
N SER A 42 -1.22 6.64 9.38
CA SER A 42 -1.69 7.98 9.73
C SER A 42 -2.78 8.51 8.79
N ASP A 43 -2.66 8.27 7.49
CA ASP A 43 -3.66 8.70 6.50
C ASP A 43 -4.63 7.55 6.20
N GLN A 44 -5.88 7.74 6.58
CA GLN A 44 -6.92 6.73 6.42
C GLN A 44 -7.96 7.12 5.35
N ARG A 45 -7.77 8.23 4.63
CA ARG A 45 -8.76 8.74 3.66
C ARG A 45 -9.10 7.72 2.59
N LEU A 46 -8.11 7.20 1.88
CA LEU A 46 -8.34 6.25 0.80
C LEU A 46 -8.67 4.85 1.34
N SER A 47 -7.97 4.39 2.38
CA SER A 47 -8.21 3.07 2.98
C SER A 47 -9.62 2.95 3.56
N SER A 48 -10.17 3.99 4.19
CA SER A 48 -11.55 4.01 4.70
C SER A 48 -12.58 3.81 3.59
N LEU A 49 -12.34 4.37 2.40
CA LEU A 49 -13.21 4.17 1.26
C LEU A 49 -13.18 2.71 0.77
N PHE A 50 -11.99 2.09 0.74
CA PHE A 50 -11.85 0.67 0.43
C PHE A 50 -12.56 -0.20 1.47
N ILE A 51 -12.33 0.03 2.75
CA ILE A 51 -12.95 -0.70 3.86
C ILE A 51 -14.48 -0.62 3.76
N LYS A 52 -15.04 0.57 3.55
CA LYS A 52 -16.47 0.80 3.41
C LYS A 52 -17.07 0.00 2.24
N GLU A 53 -16.41 -0.03 1.11
CA GLU A 53 -16.92 -0.74 -0.07
C GLU A 53 -16.75 -2.27 0.05
N ILE A 54 -15.62 -2.76 0.57
CA ILE A 54 -15.36 -4.20 0.73
C ILE A 54 -16.32 -4.82 1.75
N LYS A 55 -16.65 -4.12 2.84
CA LYS A 55 -17.62 -4.58 3.86
C LYS A 55 -19.00 -4.92 3.30
N LYS A 56 -19.36 -4.44 2.11
CA LYS A 56 -20.62 -4.81 1.43
C LYS A 56 -20.62 -6.25 0.90
N TYR A 57 -19.46 -6.85 0.75
CA TYR A 57 -19.29 -8.21 0.24
C TYR A 57 -19.19 -9.20 1.41
N LYS A 58 -20.32 -9.71 1.88
CA LYS A 58 -20.42 -10.59 3.07
C LYS A 58 -19.55 -11.85 3.00
N LYS A 59 -19.21 -12.32 1.78
CA LYS A 59 -18.36 -13.50 1.56
C LYS A 59 -16.85 -13.17 1.60
N ILE A 60 -16.48 -11.91 1.72
CA ILE A 60 -15.07 -11.49 1.80
C ILE A 60 -14.70 -11.27 3.27
N THR A 61 -13.71 -12.02 3.75
CA THR A 61 -13.10 -11.79 5.06
C THR A 61 -12.05 -10.69 4.92
N LEU A 62 -12.40 -9.49 5.40
CA LEU A 62 -11.54 -8.31 5.39
C LEU A 62 -10.68 -8.25 6.65
N GLY A 63 -9.38 -8.04 6.50
CA GLY A 63 -8.46 -7.63 7.55
C GLY A 63 -8.17 -6.13 7.50
N ILE A 64 -8.18 -5.45 8.63
CA ILE A 64 -7.73 -4.07 8.76
C ILE A 64 -6.41 -4.08 9.53
N ASN A 65 -5.31 -3.68 8.88
CA ASN A 65 -3.95 -3.87 9.38
C ASN A 65 -3.66 -5.36 9.70
N GLU A 66 -4.17 -6.24 8.84
CA GLU A 66 -3.98 -7.67 8.86
C GLU A 66 -3.71 -8.19 7.43
N PRO A 67 -2.86 -9.20 7.26
CA PRO A 67 -2.07 -9.94 8.26
C PRO A 67 -0.82 -9.19 8.72
N TYR A 68 -0.58 -7.99 8.26
CA TYR A 68 0.58 -7.17 8.61
C TYR A 68 0.13 -5.79 9.11
N LYS A 69 0.99 -5.17 9.91
CA LYS A 69 0.89 -3.75 10.26
C LYS A 69 1.98 -2.99 9.52
N LEU A 70 1.61 -1.90 8.86
CA LEU A 70 2.59 -1.03 8.22
C LEU A 70 3.51 -0.41 9.27
N ASP A 71 4.81 -0.60 9.14
CA ASP A 71 5.80 0.03 9.98
C ASP A 71 6.93 0.68 9.17
N LEU A 72 7.74 1.52 9.82
CA LEU A 72 8.82 2.23 9.14
C LEU A 72 10.05 1.35 8.89
N SER A 73 10.18 0.23 9.59
CA SER A 73 11.35 -0.65 9.50
C SER A 73 11.26 -1.61 8.31
N GLY A 74 10.06 -2.11 8.02
CA GLY A 74 9.79 -3.07 6.95
C GLY A 74 9.19 -2.46 5.70
N ASP A 75 8.40 -1.39 5.85
CA ASP A 75 7.65 -0.80 4.77
C ASP A 75 8.31 0.46 4.23
N PHE A 76 8.37 0.55 2.90
CA PHE A 76 8.97 1.70 2.23
C PHE A 76 7.94 2.48 1.40
N THR A 77 7.08 1.79 0.66
CA THR A 77 6.25 2.43 -0.36
C THR A 77 5.27 3.44 0.24
N ILE A 78 4.45 3.03 1.18
CA ILE A 78 3.44 3.92 1.79
C ILE A 78 4.10 4.96 2.71
N PRO A 79 4.91 4.59 3.70
CA PRO A 79 5.49 5.59 4.60
C PRO A 79 6.34 6.62 3.86
N TYR A 80 7.24 6.17 2.98
CA TYR A 80 8.15 7.08 2.30
C TYR A 80 7.47 7.94 1.24
N PHE A 81 6.68 7.33 0.32
CA PHE A 81 6.15 8.09 -0.81
C PHE A 81 4.83 8.80 -0.51
N SER A 82 4.04 8.32 0.43
CA SER A 82 2.76 8.95 0.75
C SER A 82 2.84 9.86 1.94
N GLU A 83 3.29 9.36 3.09
CA GLU A 83 3.27 10.14 4.33
C GLU A 83 4.29 11.29 4.31
N THR A 84 5.45 11.10 3.63
CA THR A 84 6.40 12.20 3.42
C THR A 84 5.79 13.37 2.63
N TYR A 85 4.85 13.10 1.72
CA TYR A 85 4.22 14.11 0.89
C TYR A 85 2.75 14.40 1.26
N GLY A 86 2.20 13.73 2.26
CA GLY A 86 0.81 13.86 2.69
C GLY A 86 -0.21 13.38 1.67
N LEU A 87 0.16 12.42 0.82
CA LEU A 87 -0.70 11.90 -0.25
C LEU A 87 -1.71 10.89 0.28
N PRO A 88 -2.97 10.90 -0.22
CA PRO A 88 -3.91 9.82 0.05
C PRO A 88 -3.32 8.48 -0.35
N ASN A 89 -3.45 7.47 0.52
CA ASN A 89 -2.81 6.19 0.27
C ASN A 89 -3.59 5.01 0.82
N VAL A 90 -3.28 3.82 0.27
CA VAL A 90 -3.71 2.51 0.77
C VAL A 90 -2.71 1.45 0.33
N LEU A 91 -2.41 0.49 1.21
CA LEU A 91 -1.77 -0.75 0.83
C LEU A 91 -2.80 -1.87 0.91
N ILE A 92 -2.92 -2.62 -0.17
CA ILE A 92 -3.86 -3.73 -0.35
C ILE A 92 -3.04 -5.02 -0.37
N GLU A 93 -3.42 -5.96 0.46
CA GLU A 93 -2.85 -7.30 0.54
C GLU A 93 -3.91 -8.32 0.13
N ILE A 94 -3.71 -9.10 -0.94
CA ILE A 94 -4.63 -10.15 -1.36
C ILE A 94 -4.00 -11.50 -1.04
N ARG A 95 -4.77 -12.43 -0.45
CA ARG A 95 -4.26 -13.76 -0.18
C ARG A 95 -3.95 -14.49 -1.48
N GLN A 96 -2.72 -14.98 -1.65
CA GLN A 96 -2.17 -15.42 -2.94
C GLN A 96 -2.90 -16.63 -3.56
N ASP A 97 -3.50 -17.51 -2.75
CA ASP A 97 -4.31 -18.64 -3.25
C ASP A 97 -5.56 -18.17 -4.02
N LEU A 98 -6.01 -16.94 -3.76
CA LEU A 98 -7.12 -16.31 -4.46
C LEU A 98 -6.69 -15.62 -5.79
N LEU A 99 -5.41 -15.70 -6.14
CA LEU A 99 -4.84 -15.09 -7.36
C LEU A 99 -4.32 -16.15 -8.35
N ILE A 100 -4.69 -17.42 -8.18
CA ILE A 100 -4.21 -18.51 -9.04
C ILE A 100 -5.03 -18.62 -10.33
N LYS A 101 -6.35 -18.46 -10.23
CA LYS A 101 -7.27 -18.64 -11.37
C LYS A 101 -7.66 -17.31 -12.01
N ASN A 102 -7.71 -17.26 -13.34
CA ASN A 102 -8.03 -16.04 -14.09
C ASN A 102 -9.35 -15.37 -13.63
N HIS A 103 -10.41 -16.16 -13.36
CA HIS A 103 -11.67 -15.59 -12.90
C HIS A 103 -11.55 -14.91 -11.53
N SER A 104 -10.70 -15.43 -10.65
CA SER A 104 -10.43 -14.83 -9.34
C SER A 104 -9.58 -13.55 -9.47
N ILE A 105 -8.58 -13.56 -10.33
CA ILE A 105 -7.77 -12.36 -10.65
C ILE A 105 -8.69 -11.27 -11.20
N ASN A 106 -9.57 -11.60 -12.15
CA ASN A 106 -10.54 -10.68 -12.72
C ASN A 106 -11.51 -10.14 -11.66
N PHE A 107 -11.96 -10.97 -10.73
CA PHE A 107 -12.81 -10.53 -9.61
C PHE A 107 -12.11 -9.45 -8.77
N TRP A 108 -10.89 -9.70 -8.30
CA TRP A 108 -10.15 -8.76 -7.46
C TRP A 108 -9.78 -7.48 -8.21
N SER A 109 -9.33 -7.60 -9.45
CA SER A 109 -9.03 -6.46 -10.33
C SER A 109 -10.26 -5.57 -10.56
N ASN A 110 -11.40 -6.18 -10.88
CA ASN A 110 -12.66 -5.46 -11.08
C ASN A 110 -13.16 -4.80 -9.79
N LEU A 111 -13.05 -5.48 -8.65
CA LEU A 111 -13.44 -4.93 -7.36
C LEU A 111 -12.61 -3.68 -7.02
N ILE A 112 -11.29 -3.78 -7.11
CA ILE A 112 -10.37 -2.65 -6.84
C ILE A 112 -10.67 -1.49 -7.80
N THR A 113 -10.78 -1.78 -9.09
CA THR A 113 -11.08 -0.77 -10.12
C THR A 113 -12.41 -0.08 -9.87
N LYS A 114 -13.45 -0.83 -9.50
CA LYS A 114 -14.78 -0.30 -9.17
C LYS A 114 -14.72 0.66 -7.98
N ILE A 115 -13.98 0.28 -6.93
CA ILE A 115 -13.81 1.12 -5.74
C ILE A 115 -13.08 2.42 -6.10
N LEU A 116 -11.99 2.32 -6.86
CA LEU A 116 -11.23 3.49 -7.32
C LEU A 116 -12.09 4.42 -8.17
N LYS A 117 -12.77 3.89 -9.21
CA LYS A 117 -13.64 4.69 -10.09
C LYS A 117 -14.76 5.39 -9.32
N LYS A 118 -15.40 4.69 -8.38
CA LYS A 118 -16.48 5.26 -7.56
C LYS A 118 -16.01 6.44 -6.71
N ASN A 119 -14.77 6.38 -6.22
CA ASN A 119 -14.25 7.36 -5.28
C ASN A 119 -13.27 8.36 -5.92
N PHE A 120 -13.08 8.30 -7.24
CA PHE A 120 -12.14 9.15 -7.95
C PHE A 120 -12.37 10.66 -7.73
N LYS A 121 -13.62 11.09 -7.59
CA LYS A 121 -14.00 12.49 -7.36
C LYS A 121 -14.20 12.84 -5.88
N ASN A 122 -13.82 11.95 -4.95
CA ASN A 122 -14.04 12.20 -3.53
C ASN A 122 -13.19 13.38 -3.05
N GLU A 123 -13.84 14.36 -2.45
CA GLU A 123 -13.19 15.61 -1.99
C GLU A 123 -12.05 15.36 -0.99
N SER A 124 -12.19 14.32 -0.13
CA SER A 124 -11.14 13.96 0.84
C SER A 124 -9.81 13.56 0.20
N LEU A 125 -9.81 13.19 -1.08
CA LEU A 125 -8.62 12.79 -1.83
C LEU A 125 -7.97 13.94 -2.62
N LYS A 126 -8.60 15.12 -2.65
CA LYS A 126 -8.15 16.25 -3.47
C LYS A 126 -7.13 17.17 -2.80
N TYR A 127 -6.68 16.83 -1.59
CA TYR A 127 -5.68 17.65 -0.89
C TYR A 127 -4.60 16.78 -0.24
N CYS A 128 -3.43 17.36 -0.03
CA CYS A 128 -2.37 16.74 0.75
C CYS A 128 -2.58 17.03 2.23
N LEU A 129 -2.31 16.04 3.08
CA LEU A 129 -2.12 16.29 4.50
C LEU A 129 -0.78 17.00 4.75
N LYS A 130 -0.60 17.54 5.95
CA LYS A 130 0.70 18.12 6.34
C LYS A 130 1.79 17.04 6.20
N PRO A 131 2.86 17.29 5.45
CA PRO A 131 3.96 16.34 5.29
C PRO A 131 4.61 16.00 6.63
N SER A 132 5.01 14.74 6.77
CA SER A 132 5.68 14.28 8.00
C SER A 132 7.19 14.46 7.90
N ASN A 133 7.71 15.52 8.54
CA ASN A 133 9.15 15.74 8.62
C ASN A 133 9.89 14.60 9.34
N ARG A 134 9.25 13.99 10.36
CA ARG A 134 9.83 12.85 11.09
C ARG A 134 10.06 11.65 10.17
N ILE A 135 9.10 11.33 9.30
CA ILE A 135 9.21 10.23 8.35
C ILE A 135 10.24 10.54 7.28
N SER A 136 10.25 11.77 6.78
CA SER A 136 11.26 12.22 5.81
C SER A 136 12.68 12.09 6.37
N LYS A 137 12.91 12.54 7.61
CA LYS A 137 14.20 12.43 8.30
C LYS A 137 14.61 10.96 8.52
N TYR A 138 13.71 10.11 8.98
CA TYR A 138 13.96 8.68 9.18
C TYR A 138 14.49 8.01 7.90
N TYR A 139 13.88 8.26 6.74
CA TYR A 139 14.33 7.66 5.49
C TYR A 139 15.57 8.34 4.90
N GLN A 140 15.83 9.60 5.20
CA GLN A 140 17.11 10.25 4.84
C GLN A 140 18.27 9.58 5.58
N GLU A 141 18.13 9.34 6.88
CA GLU A 141 19.13 8.65 7.69
C GLU A 141 19.34 7.20 7.22
N LYS A 142 18.26 6.46 6.96
CA LYS A 142 18.36 5.10 6.39
C LYS A 142 18.91 5.05 4.97
N ASN A 143 18.62 6.01 4.12
CA ASN A 143 19.19 6.05 2.77
C ASN A 143 20.70 6.25 2.79
N ASN A 144 21.22 7.03 3.73
CA ASN A 144 22.66 7.15 3.93
C ASN A 144 23.28 5.81 4.35
N LEU A 145 22.63 5.05 5.22
CA LEU A 145 23.02 3.68 5.61
C LEU A 145 22.85 2.66 4.47
N TRP A 146 21.84 2.85 3.59
CA TRP A 146 21.54 1.94 2.48
C TRP A 146 22.51 2.15 1.29
N LEU A 147 22.91 3.35 1.02
CA LEU A 147 23.96 3.66 0.06
C LEU A 147 25.29 3.01 0.45
N VAL A 148 25.64 3.05 1.74
CA VAL A 148 26.84 2.37 2.26
C VAL A 148 26.71 0.84 2.12
N LYS A 149 25.54 0.24 2.39
CA LYS A 149 25.34 -1.22 2.23
C LYS A 149 25.32 -1.67 0.77
N LYS A 150 24.81 -0.87 -0.16
CA LYS A 150 24.79 -1.21 -1.60
C LYS A 150 26.17 -1.22 -2.23
N ILE A 151 27.14 -0.49 -1.66
CA ILE A 151 28.52 -0.46 -2.14
C ILE A 151 29.30 -1.69 -1.67
N PHE A 152 28.86 -2.39 -0.59
CA PHE A 152 29.63 -3.43 0.08
C PHE A 152 29.04 -4.85 0.09
N LEU A 153 27.88 -5.12 -0.51
CA LEU A 153 27.35 -6.49 -0.59
C LEU A 153 27.08 -6.88 -2.05
N PRO A 154 27.86 -7.85 -2.59
CA PRO A 154 27.52 -8.46 -3.86
C PRO A 154 26.19 -9.21 -3.72
N TYR A 155 25.31 -8.99 -4.69
CA TYR A 155 24.03 -9.67 -4.84
C TYR A 155 24.24 -11.19 -4.88
N GLN A 156 24.02 -11.88 -3.79
CA GLN A 156 23.95 -13.33 -3.81
C GLN A 156 22.60 -13.76 -4.41
N LYS A 157 22.60 -14.14 -5.67
CA LYS A 157 21.53 -14.93 -6.27
C LYS A 157 21.39 -16.21 -5.44
N LYS A 158 20.33 -16.34 -4.64
CA LYS A 158 19.86 -17.65 -4.23
C LYS A 158 19.14 -18.27 -5.43
N VAL A 159 19.88 -19.13 -6.12
CA VAL A 159 19.33 -20.17 -6.98
C VAL A 159 18.66 -21.20 -6.05
N MET A 160 17.39 -21.39 -6.16
CA MET A 160 16.67 -22.67 -6.07
C MET A 160 15.32 -22.48 -6.74
#